data_86e2aea5d3871a47d3086acb5cfa7429
#
_entry.id   86e2aea5d3871a47d3086acb5cfa7429
#
_cell.length_a   1.000
_cell.length_b   1.000
_cell.length_c   1.000
_cell.angle_alpha   90.00
_cell.angle_beta   90.00
_cell.angle_gamma   90.00
#
_symmetry.space_group_name_H-M   'P 1'
#
loop_
_entity.id
_entity.type
_entity.pdbx_description
1 polymer ?
#
loop_
_entity_poly.entity_id
_entity_poly.type
_entity_poly.pdbx_seq_one_letter_code
_entity_poly.pdbx_strand_id
1 'polypeptide(L)'
;MTDLVVRRLLIDLETPFAARWNGGDAFRSAFFSALSMSFPVGEQFFIDSVREGLKKLPAEQQAQMAAEVKGFIGQEATHRRIHELFNKHLSNMGFDNRFAARAIERIQKQAHLNVRMHLAVTAATEHFTAVFADWMLHHPEALAGAEPRL
;
A
#
# COMPACT_ATOMS: atom_id res chain seq x y z
N MET A 1 13.80 -7.59 19.63
CA MET A 1 12.77 -6.90 18.84
C MET A 1 13.51 -6.08 17.79
N THR A 2 13.23 -6.26 16.52
CA THR A 2 13.80 -5.44 15.46
C THR A 2 12.97 -4.17 15.38
N ASP A 3 13.62 -3.02 15.62
CA ASP A 3 12.95 -1.72 15.44
C ASP A 3 12.48 -1.56 14.00
N LEU A 4 11.18 -1.33 13.84
CA LEU A 4 10.56 -1.08 12.54
C LEU A 4 10.96 0.32 12.08
N VAL A 5 11.86 0.40 11.10
CA VAL A 5 12.38 1.68 10.59
C VAL A 5 11.52 2.16 9.42
N VAL A 6 10.89 3.33 9.59
CA VAL A 6 10.17 3.99 8.50
C VAL A 6 11.19 4.52 7.49
N ARG A 7 11.23 3.93 6.30
CA ARG A 7 12.14 4.31 5.23
C ARG A 7 11.58 5.48 4.43
N ARG A 8 12.46 6.44 4.12
CA ARG A 8 12.16 7.49 3.14
C ARG A 8 12.60 6.99 1.77
N LEU A 9 11.64 6.71 0.89
CA LEU A 9 11.94 6.37 -0.49
C LEU A 9 12.25 7.66 -1.27
N LEU A 10 13.39 7.67 -1.96
CA LEU A 10 13.86 8.78 -2.80
C LEU A 10 13.45 8.51 -4.27
N ILE A 11 12.15 8.37 -4.51
CA ILE A 11 11.58 8.21 -5.84
C ILE A 11 11.17 9.59 -6.35
N ASP A 12 11.55 9.94 -7.57
CA ASP A 12 11.08 11.16 -8.22
C ASP A 12 9.67 10.93 -8.81
N LEU A 13 8.66 11.32 -8.04
CA LEU A 13 7.26 11.32 -8.45
C LEU A 13 6.74 12.71 -8.79
N GLU A 14 7.61 13.73 -8.89
CA GLU A 14 7.21 15.08 -9.31
C GLU A 14 7.22 15.21 -10.82
N THR A 15 8.15 14.54 -11.49
CA THR A 15 8.26 14.56 -12.95
C THR A 15 7.25 13.60 -13.58
N PRO A 16 6.43 14.04 -14.56
CA PRO A 16 5.50 13.16 -15.27
C PRO A 16 6.20 12.02 -16.00
N PHE A 17 5.55 10.88 -16.12
CA PHE A 17 6.02 9.70 -16.83
C PHE A 17 5.02 9.27 -17.92
N ALA A 18 5.47 8.44 -18.87
CA ALA A 18 4.64 7.96 -19.96
C ALA A 18 3.57 6.95 -19.47
N ALA A 19 2.41 6.89 -20.14
CA ALA A 19 1.36 5.91 -19.81
C ALA A 19 1.84 4.45 -19.91
N ARG A 20 2.84 4.19 -20.78
CA ARG A 20 3.51 2.88 -20.90
C ARG A 20 4.91 2.91 -20.28
N TRP A 21 4.98 3.31 -19.03
CA TRP A 21 6.22 3.55 -18.28
C TRP A 21 7.09 2.31 -18.06
N ASN A 22 6.53 1.09 -18.16
CA ASN A 22 7.27 -0.14 -18.01
C ASN A 22 7.65 -0.69 -19.41
N GLY A 23 8.75 -0.18 -19.97
CA GLY A 23 9.33 -0.63 -21.23
C GLY A 23 8.46 -0.46 -22.48
N GLY A 24 7.46 0.43 -22.45
CA GLY A 24 6.49 0.56 -23.53
C GLY A 24 5.43 -0.54 -23.56
N ASP A 25 5.55 -1.56 -22.69
CA ASP A 25 4.60 -2.65 -22.59
C ASP A 25 3.28 -2.19 -21.95
N ALA A 26 2.19 -2.36 -22.70
CA ALA A 26 0.88 -1.90 -22.26
C ALA A 26 0.33 -2.71 -21.09
N PHE A 27 0.52 -4.03 -21.09
CA PHE A 27 0.01 -4.90 -20.04
C PHE A 27 0.76 -4.70 -18.72
N ARG A 28 2.10 -4.70 -18.76
CA ARG A 28 2.92 -4.48 -17.56
C ARG A 28 2.63 -3.12 -16.94
N SER A 29 2.61 -2.06 -17.75
CA SER A 29 2.31 -0.71 -17.26
C SER A 29 0.91 -0.63 -16.66
N ALA A 30 -0.10 -1.21 -17.30
CA ALA A 30 -1.47 -1.23 -16.80
C ALA A 30 -1.61 -2.06 -15.51
N PHE A 31 -0.94 -3.22 -15.43
CA PHE A 31 -0.99 -4.09 -14.26
C PHE A 31 -0.44 -3.38 -13.01
N PHE A 32 0.77 -2.84 -13.07
CA PHE A 32 1.37 -2.15 -11.93
C PHE A 32 0.67 -0.83 -11.61
N SER A 33 0.16 -0.12 -12.61
CA SER A 33 -0.66 1.08 -12.40
C SER A 33 -1.96 0.74 -11.66
N ALA A 34 -2.66 -0.32 -12.05
CA ALA A 34 -3.88 -0.79 -11.39
C ALA A 34 -3.61 -1.25 -9.95
N LEU A 35 -2.49 -1.92 -9.73
CA LEU A 35 -2.03 -2.32 -8.40
C LEU A 35 -1.82 -1.09 -7.51
N SER A 36 -1.05 -0.10 -8.00
CA SER A 36 -0.84 1.17 -7.28
C SER A 36 -2.16 1.88 -6.97
N MET A 37 -3.11 1.91 -7.91
CA MET A 37 -4.42 2.52 -7.71
C MET A 37 -5.24 1.87 -6.58
N SER A 38 -4.99 0.61 -6.27
CA SER A 38 -5.72 -0.14 -5.23
C SER A 38 -5.21 0.13 -3.82
N PHE A 39 -3.94 0.54 -3.66
CA PHE A 39 -3.26 0.59 -2.37
C PHE A 39 -3.72 1.69 -1.42
N PRO A 40 -3.89 2.97 -1.80
CA PRO A 40 -4.12 4.05 -0.83
C PRO A 40 -5.30 3.82 0.11
N VAL A 41 -6.38 3.22 -0.39
CA VAL A 41 -7.57 2.89 0.41
C VAL A 41 -7.29 1.72 1.35
N GLY A 42 -6.57 0.71 0.88
CA GLY A 42 -6.16 -0.46 1.68
C GLY A 42 -5.23 -0.05 2.82
N GLU A 43 -4.19 0.73 2.51
CA GLU A 43 -3.20 1.21 3.49
C GLU A 43 -3.85 2.08 4.58
N GLN A 44 -4.84 2.91 4.23
CA GLN A 44 -5.62 3.62 5.24
C GLN A 44 -6.41 2.66 6.12
N PHE A 45 -7.03 1.63 5.54
CA PHE A 45 -7.75 0.62 6.32
C PHE A 45 -6.81 -0.14 7.26
N PHE A 46 -5.58 -0.45 6.83
CA PHE A 46 -4.56 -1.11 7.69
C PHE A 46 -4.18 -0.23 8.87
N ILE A 47 -3.90 1.05 8.63
CA ILE A 47 -3.62 2.04 9.67
C ILE A 47 -4.74 2.08 10.70
N ASP A 48 -5.99 2.15 10.25
CA ASP A 48 -7.14 2.28 11.13
C ASP A 48 -7.40 0.99 11.92
N SER A 49 -7.29 -0.18 11.28
CA SER A 49 -7.49 -1.48 11.93
C SER A 49 -6.46 -1.75 13.03
N VAL A 50 -5.17 -1.44 12.77
CA VAL A 50 -4.09 -1.62 13.76
C VAL A 50 -4.23 -0.63 14.91
N ARG A 51 -4.58 0.63 14.62
CA ARG A 51 -4.85 1.65 15.64
C ARG A 51 -6.03 1.27 16.56
N GLU A 52 -7.11 0.77 15.99
CA GLU A 52 -8.26 0.30 16.76
C GLU A 52 -7.95 -1.00 17.53
N GLY A 53 -7.15 -1.88 16.93
CA GLY A 53 -6.67 -3.10 17.60
C GLY A 53 -5.87 -2.79 18.85
N LEU A 54 -4.93 -1.85 18.75
CA LEU A 54 -4.13 -1.42 19.91
C LEU A 54 -5.01 -0.93 21.06
N LYS A 55 -6.03 -0.13 20.80
CA LYS A 55 -6.97 0.40 21.82
C LYS A 55 -7.75 -0.69 22.56
N LYS A 56 -7.86 -1.90 21.99
CA LYS A 56 -8.59 -3.02 22.61
C LYS A 56 -7.73 -3.86 23.54
N LEU A 57 -6.43 -3.63 23.58
CA LEU A 57 -5.50 -4.33 24.45
C LEU A 57 -5.49 -3.74 25.87
N PRO A 58 -5.12 -4.51 26.90
CA PRO A 58 -4.81 -3.98 28.22
C PRO A 58 -3.69 -2.92 28.16
N ALA A 59 -3.71 -1.95 29.08
CA ALA A 59 -2.78 -0.81 29.06
C ALA A 59 -1.30 -1.21 29.01
N GLU A 60 -0.92 -2.27 29.72
CA GLU A 60 0.44 -2.80 29.71
C GLU A 60 0.85 -3.28 28.30
N GLN A 61 -0.02 -4.03 27.62
CA GLN A 61 0.23 -4.51 26.27
C GLN A 61 0.21 -3.37 25.25
N GLN A 62 -0.65 -2.35 25.45
CA GLN A 62 -0.61 -1.15 24.62
C GLN A 62 0.76 -0.47 24.70
N ALA A 63 1.31 -0.32 25.91
CA ALA A 63 2.62 0.28 26.10
C ALA A 63 3.74 -0.54 25.44
N GLN A 64 3.68 -1.86 25.55
CA GLN A 64 4.66 -2.78 24.95
C GLN A 64 4.66 -2.72 23.42
N MET A 65 3.48 -2.60 22.80
CA MET A 65 3.31 -2.60 21.33
C MET A 65 3.36 -1.20 20.70
N ALA A 66 3.35 -0.14 21.49
CA ALA A 66 3.20 1.23 20.99
C ALA A 66 4.26 1.62 19.95
N ALA A 67 5.52 1.20 20.15
CA ALA A 67 6.62 1.51 19.23
C ALA A 67 6.45 0.79 17.88
N GLU A 68 6.11 -0.50 17.89
CA GLU A 68 5.88 -1.31 16.69
C GLU A 68 4.69 -0.79 15.89
N VAL A 69 3.57 -0.53 16.58
CA VAL A 69 2.37 0.04 15.96
C VAL A 69 2.64 1.42 15.36
N LYS A 70 3.40 2.27 16.04
CA LYS A 70 3.82 3.57 15.50
C LYS A 70 4.68 3.41 14.25
N GLY A 71 5.62 2.45 14.25
CA GLY A 71 6.45 2.13 13.10
C GLY A 71 5.62 1.66 11.92
N PHE A 72 4.71 0.71 12.13
CA PHE A 72 3.79 0.22 11.10
C PHE A 72 2.95 1.35 10.50
N ILE A 73 2.29 2.16 11.33
CA ILE A 73 1.48 3.30 10.87
C ILE A 73 2.33 4.29 10.05
N GLY A 74 3.56 4.55 10.47
CA GLY A 74 4.48 5.42 9.74
C GLY A 74 4.88 4.86 8.38
N GLN A 75 5.10 3.54 8.28
CA GLN A 75 5.40 2.85 7.04
C GLN A 75 4.21 2.93 6.08
N GLU A 76 3.02 2.55 6.53
CA GLU A 76 1.80 2.59 5.72
C GLU A 76 1.44 4.01 5.25
N ALA A 77 1.61 5.01 6.10
CA ALA A 77 1.39 6.40 5.72
C ALA A 77 2.38 6.86 4.62
N THR A 78 3.61 6.36 4.66
CA THR A 78 4.63 6.64 3.62
C THR A 78 4.28 5.94 2.31
N HIS A 79 3.89 4.67 2.35
CA HIS A 79 3.45 3.90 1.18
C HIS A 79 2.24 4.59 0.52
N ARG A 80 1.20 4.89 1.30
CA ARG A 80 0.01 5.58 0.83
C ARG A 80 0.35 6.87 0.09
N ARG A 81 1.21 7.70 0.68
CA ARG A 81 1.64 8.96 0.05
C ARG A 81 2.31 8.73 -1.31
N ILE A 82 3.17 7.72 -1.42
CA ILE A 82 3.88 7.41 -2.67
C ILE A 82 2.89 6.95 -3.73
N HIS A 83 1.97 6.05 -3.37
CA HIS A 83 0.93 5.61 -4.29
C HIS A 83 -0.02 6.73 -4.69
N GLU A 84 -0.38 7.64 -3.78
CA GLU A 84 -1.19 8.82 -4.09
C GLU A 84 -0.50 9.74 -5.12
N LEU A 85 0.81 9.99 -4.95
CA LEU A 85 1.59 10.80 -5.90
C LEU A 85 1.68 10.12 -7.28
N PHE A 86 1.99 8.83 -7.34
CA PHE A 86 2.01 8.06 -8.57
C PHE A 86 0.63 8.07 -9.26
N ASN A 87 -0.43 7.79 -8.51
CA ASN A 87 -1.80 7.74 -9.01
C ASN A 87 -2.30 9.10 -9.50
N LYS A 88 -1.78 10.22 -8.97
CA LYS A 88 -2.07 11.56 -9.47
C LYS A 88 -1.62 11.72 -10.93
N HIS A 89 -0.46 11.18 -11.30
CA HIS A 89 -0.03 11.20 -12.69
C HIS A 89 -0.95 10.37 -13.58
N LEU A 90 -1.37 9.20 -13.12
CA LEU A 90 -2.34 8.36 -13.86
C LEU A 90 -3.66 9.11 -14.09
N SER A 91 -4.16 9.78 -13.05
CA SER A 91 -5.38 10.60 -13.16
C SER A 91 -5.22 11.76 -14.14
N ASN A 92 -4.06 12.42 -14.15
CA ASN A 92 -3.75 13.50 -15.11
C ASN A 92 -3.69 12.99 -16.55
N MET A 93 -3.37 11.72 -16.77
CA MET A 93 -3.40 11.04 -18.06
C MET A 93 -4.81 10.52 -18.46
N GLY A 94 -5.83 10.76 -17.61
CA GLY A 94 -7.21 10.35 -17.87
C GLY A 94 -7.58 8.94 -17.41
N PHE A 95 -6.72 8.27 -16.60
CA PHE A 95 -7.08 6.98 -16.02
C PHE A 95 -8.06 7.17 -14.85
N ASP A 96 -9.16 6.42 -14.88
CA ASP A 96 -10.18 6.41 -13.83
C ASP A 96 -9.85 5.35 -12.77
N ASN A 97 -9.74 5.77 -11.51
CA ASN A 97 -9.42 4.86 -10.40
C ASN A 97 -10.66 4.14 -9.86
N ARG A 98 -11.16 3.17 -10.63
CA ARG A 98 -12.27 2.30 -10.21
C ARG A 98 -11.89 1.30 -9.13
N PHE A 99 -10.60 1.03 -8.93
CA PHE A 99 -10.12 0.12 -7.87
C PHE A 99 -10.34 0.73 -6.49
N ALA A 100 -10.07 2.02 -6.30
CA ALA A 100 -10.34 2.71 -5.05
C ALA A 100 -11.83 2.66 -4.69
N ALA A 101 -12.73 2.93 -5.64
CA ALA A 101 -14.17 2.86 -5.41
C ALA A 101 -14.62 1.45 -4.97
N ARG A 102 -14.10 0.40 -5.61
CA ARG A 102 -14.38 -1.00 -5.24
C ARG A 102 -13.82 -1.36 -3.86
N ALA A 103 -12.62 -0.87 -3.52
CA ALA A 103 -12.04 -1.08 -2.20
C ALA A 103 -12.87 -0.42 -1.10
N ILE A 104 -13.29 0.82 -1.30
CA ILE A 104 -14.20 1.54 -0.38
C ILE A 104 -15.50 0.77 -0.18
N GLU A 105 -16.15 0.33 -1.27
CA GLU A 105 -17.39 -0.46 -1.18
C GLU A 105 -17.21 -1.76 -0.37
N ARG A 106 -16.09 -2.48 -0.59
CA ARG A 106 -15.76 -3.70 0.16
C ARG A 106 -15.56 -3.41 1.65
N ILE A 107 -14.83 -2.36 1.99
CA ILE A 107 -14.58 -1.95 3.38
C ILE A 107 -15.91 -1.58 4.04
N GLN A 108 -16.77 -0.82 3.37
CA GLN A 108 -18.10 -0.45 3.89
C GLN A 108 -18.97 -1.68 4.15
N LYS A 109 -18.97 -2.66 3.26
CA LYS A 109 -19.70 -3.94 3.46
C LYS A 109 -19.17 -4.74 4.65
N GLN A 110 -17.92 -4.54 5.03
CA GLN A 110 -17.26 -5.22 6.15
C GLN A 110 -17.27 -4.41 7.46
N ALA A 111 -17.86 -3.20 7.46
CA ALA A 111 -17.85 -2.30 8.62
C ALA A 111 -18.55 -2.90 9.87
N HIS A 112 -19.41 -3.91 9.69
CA HIS A 112 -20.06 -4.65 10.78
C HIS A 112 -19.15 -5.70 11.45
N LEU A 113 -18.01 -6.02 10.85
CA LEU A 113 -17.07 -6.99 11.41
C LEU A 113 -16.33 -6.39 12.60
N ASN A 114 -15.94 -7.28 13.53
CA ASN A 114 -15.17 -6.85 14.69
C ASN A 114 -13.71 -6.55 14.34
N VAL A 115 -13.01 -5.88 15.25
CA VAL A 115 -11.62 -5.47 15.08
C VAL A 115 -10.66 -6.62 14.79
N ARG A 116 -10.91 -7.84 15.31
CA ARG A 116 -10.07 -9.01 15.03
C ARG A 116 -10.17 -9.42 13.56
N MET A 117 -11.36 -9.33 12.98
CA MET A 117 -11.54 -9.60 11.55
C MET A 117 -10.85 -8.54 10.69
N HIS A 118 -10.92 -7.26 11.06
CA HIS A 118 -10.20 -6.21 10.35
C HIS A 118 -8.67 -6.43 10.42
N LEU A 119 -8.14 -6.79 11.59
CA LEU A 119 -6.73 -7.16 11.74
C LEU A 119 -6.35 -8.40 10.93
N ALA A 120 -7.21 -9.40 10.86
CA ALA A 120 -6.97 -10.60 10.06
C ALA A 120 -6.92 -10.26 8.55
N VAL A 121 -7.81 -9.39 8.07
CA VAL A 121 -7.78 -8.89 6.69
C VAL A 121 -6.48 -8.11 6.42
N THR A 122 -6.08 -7.22 7.33
CA THR A 122 -4.81 -6.50 7.23
C THR A 122 -3.63 -7.47 7.16
N ALA A 123 -3.51 -8.40 8.10
CA ALA A 123 -2.41 -9.36 8.14
C ALA A 123 -2.35 -10.25 6.88
N ALA A 124 -3.51 -10.71 6.37
CA ALA A 124 -3.57 -11.50 5.16
C ALA A 124 -3.13 -10.71 3.93
N THR A 125 -3.57 -9.45 3.82
CA THR A 125 -3.21 -8.59 2.68
C THR A 125 -1.73 -8.25 2.72
N GLU A 126 -1.19 -7.87 3.88
CA GLU A 126 0.24 -7.63 4.09
C GLU A 126 1.09 -8.85 3.72
N HIS A 127 0.65 -10.04 4.11
CA HIS A 127 1.35 -11.26 3.72
C HIS A 127 1.38 -11.45 2.20
N PHE A 128 0.26 -11.22 1.50
CA PHE A 128 0.20 -11.31 0.04
C PHE A 128 1.10 -10.28 -0.64
N THR A 129 1.08 -9.04 -0.17
CA THR A 129 1.92 -7.97 -0.74
C THR A 129 3.40 -8.23 -0.49
N ALA A 130 3.76 -8.75 0.69
CA ALA A 130 5.13 -9.14 1.01
C ALA A 130 5.63 -10.29 0.13
N VAL A 131 4.84 -11.35 -0.08
CA VAL A 131 5.18 -12.46 -0.97
C VAL A 131 5.33 -11.97 -2.41
N PHE A 132 4.45 -11.09 -2.86
CA PHE A 132 4.53 -10.52 -4.20
C PHE A 132 5.76 -9.62 -4.37
N ALA A 133 6.09 -8.80 -3.37
CA ALA A 133 7.29 -7.97 -3.37
C ALA A 133 8.57 -8.83 -3.38
N ASP A 134 8.62 -9.89 -2.57
CA ASP A 134 9.72 -10.84 -2.57
C ASP A 134 9.88 -11.50 -3.94
N TRP A 135 8.77 -11.92 -4.56
CA TRP A 135 8.80 -12.45 -5.92
C TRP A 135 9.38 -11.44 -6.90
N MET A 136 8.94 -10.17 -6.87
CA MET A 136 9.46 -9.12 -7.76
C MET A 136 10.97 -8.89 -7.58
N LEU A 137 11.47 -8.95 -6.34
CA LEU A 137 12.89 -8.80 -6.06
C LEU A 137 13.74 -9.93 -6.66
N HIS A 138 13.16 -11.12 -6.79
CA HIS A 138 13.81 -12.29 -7.40
C HIS A 138 13.56 -12.40 -8.93
N HIS A 139 12.69 -11.56 -9.49
CA HIS A 139 12.32 -11.55 -10.91
C HIS A 139 12.44 -10.13 -11.50
N PRO A 140 13.68 -9.60 -11.57
CA PRO A 140 13.90 -8.23 -12.03
C PRO A 140 13.41 -7.99 -13.47
N GLU A 141 13.23 -9.04 -14.27
CA GLU A 141 12.67 -8.98 -15.62
C GLU A 141 11.23 -8.44 -15.65
N ALA A 142 10.49 -8.54 -14.54
CA ALA A 142 9.14 -7.98 -14.44
C ALA A 142 9.13 -6.45 -14.58
N LEU A 143 10.20 -5.80 -14.14
CA LEU A 143 10.40 -4.35 -14.18
C LEU A 143 11.56 -3.91 -15.08
N ALA A 144 12.15 -4.82 -15.86
CA ALA A 144 13.38 -4.56 -16.63
C ALA A 144 13.29 -3.41 -17.65
N GLY A 145 12.09 -3.00 -18.00
CA GLY A 145 11.87 -1.85 -18.90
C GLY A 145 11.29 -0.62 -18.21
N ALA A 146 11.11 -0.66 -16.90
CA ALA A 146 10.55 0.47 -16.17
C ALA A 146 11.47 1.70 -16.24
N GLU A 147 10.89 2.89 -16.18
CA GLU A 147 11.66 4.11 -16.04
C GLU A 147 12.51 4.03 -14.76
N PRO A 148 13.85 4.27 -14.82
CA PRO A 148 14.75 4.02 -13.70
C PRO A 148 14.46 4.81 -12.42
N ARG A 149 13.60 5.83 -12.50
CA ARG A 149 13.21 6.68 -11.37
C ARG A 149 11.91 6.23 -10.69
N LEU A 150 11.20 5.28 -11.28
CA LEU A 150 9.96 4.69 -10.76
C LEU A 150 10.22 3.33 -10.12
#